data_d1d40b9303db388bce0bf7a367a8e273
#
_entry.id   d1d40b9303db388bce0bf7a367a8e273
#
_cell.length_a   1.000
_cell.length_b   1.000
_cell.length_c   1.000
_cell.angle_alpha   90.00
_cell.angle_beta   90.00
_cell.angle_gamma   90.00
#
_symmetry.space_group_name_H-M   'P 1'
#
loop_
_entity.id
_entity.type
_entity.pdbx_description
1 polymer ?
#
loop_
_entity_poly.entity_id
_entity_poly.type
_entity_poly.pdbx_seq_one_letter_code
_entity_poly.pdbx_strand_id
1 'polypeptide(L)'
;MFLPDNYEFYCPVKTNSGNRALEHIPIDLDSLSSRKPLVITSKDVAGKGVVRKIINAFKESGVTVGIFDAVPDVPDIKFIEEISNIYRNKEHDSIMALGGGPIVDVAKIMNIAVSYNIQGLKELAGDDLIINPLGPFVLVPTLSGTGYETSRFAKIEDLTFSSHFLMPDLVVIDPRMIKAEDSQTVVATAMAALTHSAEAYTCPAKNPLTDTYAYAAIQYIAENLVNVIEEPKDKEGRLALANAAAMAGCALSNTTVDIVHTLGEVVGDMFDLPDGICMGILLPYGLEYSSNKNGYHTADLLLPLAGFDEYAKTSENLRARVAINMITEMQHDLYDSTKSETPRTLEEAEVPRYMLQDIAEKAVSHGSPKFDFDGYLTILEHAWEGKPITRN
;
A
#
# COMPACT_ATOMS: atom_id res chain seq x y z
N MET A 1 24.67 2.44 6.90
CA MET A 1 23.45 3.31 6.97
C MET A 1 23.78 4.59 6.23
N PHE A 2 23.00 4.92 5.22
CA PHE A 2 23.14 6.17 4.47
C PHE A 2 22.54 7.32 5.31
N LEU A 3 23.24 8.45 5.38
CA LEU A 3 22.78 9.65 6.06
C LEU A 3 22.85 10.82 5.07
N PRO A 4 21.73 11.32 4.58
CA PRO A 4 21.72 12.50 3.70
C PRO A 4 22.07 13.78 4.48
N ASP A 5 22.51 14.82 3.78
CA ASP A 5 22.83 16.11 4.39
C ASP A 5 21.63 16.79 5.05
N ASN A 6 20.43 16.54 4.49
CA ASN A 6 19.15 16.99 5.02
C ASN A 6 18.04 16.04 4.61
N TYR A 7 17.06 15.82 5.48
CA TYR A 7 15.82 15.11 5.16
C TYR A 7 14.69 15.57 6.08
N GLU A 8 13.47 15.40 5.60
CA GLU A 8 12.26 15.55 6.38
C GLU A 8 11.59 14.19 6.52
N PHE A 9 11.01 13.91 7.67
CA PHE A 9 10.23 12.72 7.93
C PHE A 9 8.99 13.08 8.72
N TYR A 10 7.82 12.67 8.23
CA TYR A 10 6.55 12.95 8.86
C TYR A 10 5.70 11.68 8.94
N CYS A 11 5.33 11.27 10.14
CA CYS A 11 4.46 10.13 10.39
C CYS A 11 3.58 10.41 11.63
N PRO A 12 2.41 11.04 11.49
CA PRO A 12 1.53 11.40 12.61
C PRO A 12 0.66 10.22 13.05
N VAL A 13 0.72 9.08 12.36
CA VAL A 13 -0.22 7.98 12.52
C VAL A 13 0.00 7.24 13.83
N LYS A 14 -0.97 7.31 14.73
CA LYS A 14 -1.02 6.41 15.89
C LYS A 14 -1.45 5.02 15.41
N THR A 15 -0.68 3.98 15.72
CA THR A 15 -1.02 2.59 15.39
C THR A 15 -1.31 1.78 16.65
N ASN A 16 -2.51 1.19 16.73
CA ASN A 16 -2.86 0.19 17.72
C ASN A 16 -2.91 -1.18 17.06
N SER A 17 -1.97 -2.05 17.36
CA SER A 17 -1.87 -3.38 16.76
C SER A 17 -1.92 -4.49 17.80
N GLY A 18 -2.65 -5.56 17.50
CA GLY A 18 -2.70 -6.77 18.31
C GLY A 18 -4.10 -7.13 18.82
N ASN A 19 -4.13 -8.11 19.72
CA ASN A 19 -5.38 -8.63 20.26
C ASN A 19 -6.15 -7.55 21.01
N ARG A 20 -7.44 -7.41 20.72
CA ARG A 20 -8.35 -6.44 21.33
C ARG A 20 -8.01 -4.96 21.05
N ALA A 21 -7.28 -4.69 19.96
CA ALA A 21 -6.98 -3.31 19.57
C ALA A 21 -8.25 -2.48 19.26
N LEU A 22 -9.34 -3.13 18.79
CA LEU A 22 -10.63 -2.48 18.54
C LEU A 22 -11.22 -1.79 19.77
N GLU A 23 -11.06 -2.37 20.96
CA GLU A 23 -11.64 -1.87 22.21
C GLU A 23 -11.02 -0.54 22.66
N HIS A 24 -9.88 -0.14 22.08
CA HIS A 24 -9.26 1.16 22.33
C HIS A 24 -9.84 2.28 21.46
N ILE A 25 -10.53 1.98 20.37
CA ILE A 25 -11.05 2.98 19.42
C ILE A 25 -11.93 4.04 20.13
N PRO A 26 -12.89 3.70 21.01
CA PRO A 26 -13.72 4.70 21.67
C PRO A 26 -12.93 5.70 22.52
N ILE A 27 -11.85 5.26 23.18
CA ILE A 27 -10.96 6.09 23.98
C ILE A 27 -10.15 7.02 23.07
N ASP A 28 -9.66 6.49 21.95
CA ASP A 28 -8.89 7.28 21.00
C ASP A 28 -9.76 8.33 20.30
N LEU A 29 -11.01 7.99 19.94
CA LEU A 29 -11.97 8.96 19.41
C LEU A 29 -12.31 10.05 20.42
N ASP A 30 -12.40 9.72 21.72
CA ASP A 30 -12.61 10.71 22.77
C ASP A 30 -11.44 11.71 22.82
N SER A 31 -10.20 11.24 22.68
CA SER A 31 -9.02 12.11 22.62
C SER A 31 -9.01 13.02 21.37
N LEU A 32 -9.66 12.60 20.29
CA LEU A 32 -9.88 13.38 19.08
C LEU A 32 -11.16 14.24 19.14
N SER A 33 -11.83 14.28 20.29
CA SER A 33 -13.09 15.00 20.50
C SER A 33 -14.24 14.52 19.59
N SER A 34 -14.24 13.25 19.22
CA SER A 34 -15.25 12.62 18.36
C SER A 34 -16.17 11.70 19.15
N ARG A 35 -17.47 11.83 18.90
CA ARG A 35 -18.55 11.06 19.55
C ARG A 35 -19.53 10.44 18.57
N LYS A 36 -19.41 10.74 17.27
CA LYS A 36 -20.37 10.30 16.27
C LYS A 36 -19.69 9.90 14.95
N PRO A 37 -18.78 8.88 14.99
CA PRO A 37 -18.08 8.42 13.79
C PRO A 37 -19.04 7.84 12.75
N LEU A 38 -18.75 8.06 11.47
CA LEU A 38 -19.34 7.32 10.35
C LEU A 38 -18.38 6.22 9.92
N VAL A 39 -18.79 4.97 10.12
CA VAL A 39 -18.08 3.80 9.56
C VAL A 39 -18.42 3.68 8.08
N ILE A 40 -17.42 3.65 7.23
CA ILE A 40 -17.53 3.49 5.79
C ILE A 40 -16.95 2.12 5.41
N THR A 41 -17.73 1.31 4.71
CA THR A 41 -17.34 -0.04 4.27
C THR A 41 -18.12 -0.46 3.02
N SER A 42 -17.78 -1.60 2.43
CA SER A 42 -18.53 -2.22 1.34
C SER A 42 -19.48 -3.32 1.85
N LYS A 43 -20.43 -3.72 1.01
CA LYS A 43 -21.35 -4.84 1.33
C LYS A 43 -20.59 -6.15 1.53
N ASP A 44 -19.55 -6.41 0.74
CA ASP A 44 -18.72 -7.59 0.86
C ASP A 44 -18.01 -7.64 2.22
N VAL A 45 -17.31 -6.58 2.59
CA VAL A 45 -16.62 -6.47 3.88
C VAL A 45 -17.62 -6.58 5.04
N ALA A 46 -18.76 -5.91 4.97
CA ALA A 46 -19.81 -5.98 6.00
C ALA A 46 -20.36 -7.40 6.15
N GLY A 47 -20.56 -8.10 5.02
CA GLY A 47 -21.02 -9.50 4.97
C GLY A 47 -20.08 -10.48 5.68
N LYS A 48 -18.78 -10.17 5.79
CA LYS A 48 -17.79 -10.97 6.54
C LYS A 48 -17.94 -10.85 8.07
N GLY A 49 -18.94 -10.10 8.56
CA GLY A 49 -19.29 -9.99 10.00
C GLY A 49 -18.35 -9.08 10.81
N VAL A 50 -17.50 -8.30 10.14
CA VAL A 50 -16.54 -7.38 10.80
C VAL A 50 -17.23 -6.16 11.41
N VAL A 51 -18.30 -5.65 10.77
CA VAL A 51 -19.12 -4.55 11.30
C VAL A 51 -19.66 -4.86 12.70
N ARG A 52 -20.10 -6.10 12.93
CA ARG A 52 -20.60 -6.52 14.26
C ARG A 52 -19.51 -6.44 15.33
N LYS A 53 -18.25 -6.66 14.98
CA LYS A 53 -17.12 -6.54 15.92
C LYS A 53 -16.87 -5.10 16.28
N ILE A 54 -16.95 -4.19 15.31
CA ILE A 54 -16.89 -2.74 15.56
C ILE A 54 -18.02 -2.34 16.52
N ILE A 55 -19.29 -2.67 16.23
CA ILE A 55 -20.42 -2.35 17.10
C ILE A 55 -20.20 -2.87 18.52
N ASN A 56 -19.64 -4.07 18.67
CA ASN A 56 -19.37 -4.65 20.00
C ASN A 56 -18.25 -3.91 20.75
N ALA A 57 -17.23 -3.41 20.04
CA ALA A 57 -16.16 -2.62 20.65
C ALA A 57 -16.65 -1.26 21.19
N PHE A 58 -17.73 -0.74 20.64
CA PHE A 58 -18.36 0.51 21.08
C PHE A 58 -19.46 0.32 22.16
N LYS A 59 -19.75 -0.92 22.58
CA LYS A 59 -20.71 -1.13 23.69
C LYS A 59 -20.25 -0.35 24.93
N GLU A 60 -21.21 0.34 25.53
CA GLU A 60 -21.00 1.08 26.79
C GLU A 60 -20.06 2.29 26.69
N SER A 61 -19.60 2.66 25.46
CA SER A 61 -18.70 3.80 25.28
C SER A 61 -19.41 5.17 25.25
N GLY A 62 -20.74 5.18 25.07
CA GLY A 62 -21.49 6.43 24.86
C GLY A 62 -21.30 7.06 23.48
N VAL A 63 -20.55 6.40 22.58
CA VAL A 63 -20.32 6.85 21.19
C VAL A 63 -21.43 6.32 20.29
N THR A 64 -21.98 7.20 19.44
CA THR A 64 -23.03 6.83 18.48
C THR A 64 -22.42 6.54 17.11
N VAL A 65 -22.30 5.28 16.74
CA VAL A 65 -21.68 4.85 15.49
C VAL A 65 -22.72 4.87 14.36
N GLY A 66 -22.46 5.65 13.31
CA GLY A 66 -23.15 5.52 12.02
C GLY A 66 -22.48 4.46 11.16
N ILE A 67 -23.24 3.78 10.29
CA ILE A 67 -22.72 2.78 9.37
C ILE A 67 -23.22 3.08 7.97
N PHE A 68 -22.30 3.12 7.02
CA PHE A 68 -22.54 3.14 5.59
C PHE A 68 -21.78 1.97 4.95
N ASP A 69 -22.49 0.97 4.46
CA ASP A 69 -21.95 -0.31 3.98
C ASP A 69 -22.14 -0.53 2.46
N ALA A 70 -22.17 0.55 1.70
CA ALA A 70 -22.48 0.51 0.28
C ALA A 70 -21.41 1.20 -0.60
N VAL A 71 -20.14 1.22 -0.16
CA VAL A 71 -19.04 1.67 -1.04
C VAL A 71 -18.94 0.70 -2.22
N PRO A 72 -19.02 1.21 -3.48
CA PRO A 72 -18.88 0.37 -4.66
C PRO A 72 -17.40 -0.02 -4.90
N ASP A 73 -17.19 -1.03 -5.73
CA ASP A 73 -15.84 -1.48 -6.10
C ASP A 73 -15.09 -0.42 -6.92
N VAL A 74 -15.81 0.33 -7.75
CA VAL A 74 -15.29 1.47 -8.53
C VAL A 74 -16.09 2.72 -8.14
N PRO A 75 -15.64 3.48 -7.13
CA PRO A 75 -16.28 4.73 -6.71
C PRO A 75 -15.95 5.87 -7.69
N ASP A 76 -16.88 6.83 -7.80
CA ASP A 76 -16.69 8.06 -8.56
C ASP A 76 -16.84 9.31 -7.65
N ILE A 77 -16.55 10.49 -8.21
CA ILE A 77 -16.68 11.76 -7.49
C ILE A 77 -18.11 12.03 -7.04
N LYS A 78 -19.12 11.61 -7.81
CA LYS A 78 -20.53 11.80 -7.42
C LYS A 78 -20.85 11.01 -6.17
N PHE A 79 -20.32 9.79 -6.07
CA PHE A 79 -20.44 8.98 -4.87
C PHE A 79 -19.83 9.67 -3.64
N ILE A 80 -18.68 10.33 -3.79
CA ILE A 80 -18.06 11.11 -2.70
C ILE A 80 -18.99 12.24 -2.25
N GLU A 81 -19.64 12.94 -3.19
CA GLU A 81 -20.60 14.01 -2.86
C GLU A 81 -21.83 13.46 -2.11
N GLU A 82 -22.36 12.33 -2.55
CA GLU A 82 -23.52 11.67 -1.91
C GLU A 82 -23.21 11.25 -0.46
N ILE A 83 -22.10 10.57 -0.23
CA ILE A 83 -21.74 10.11 1.11
C ILE A 83 -21.35 11.29 2.02
N SER A 84 -20.74 12.34 1.48
CA SER A 84 -20.44 13.57 2.20
C SER A 84 -21.71 14.30 2.65
N ASN A 85 -22.77 14.29 1.85
CA ASN A 85 -24.06 14.82 2.25
C ASN A 85 -24.72 14.00 3.37
N ILE A 86 -24.59 12.68 3.34
CA ILE A 86 -25.05 11.79 4.43
C ILE A 86 -24.33 12.14 5.72
N TYR A 87 -23.01 12.32 5.68
CA TYR A 87 -22.18 12.69 6.83
C TYR A 87 -22.66 14.01 7.46
N ARG A 88 -22.82 15.06 6.65
CA ARG A 88 -23.26 16.39 7.11
C ARG A 88 -24.68 16.35 7.66
N ASN A 89 -25.64 15.76 6.92
CA ASN A 89 -27.06 15.73 7.30
C ASN A 89 -27.30 14.95 8.60
N LYS A 90 -26.46 13.95 8.89
CA LYS A 90 -26.54 13.18 10.12
C LYS A 90 -25.61 13.70 11.20
N GLU A 91 -24.91 14.80 10.97
CA GLU A 91 -24.00 15.47 11.92
C GLU A 91 -22.94 14.52 12.48
N HIS A 92 -22.32 13.71 11.60
CA HIS A 92 -21.15 12.93 11.98
C HIS A 92 -19.95 13.85 12.20
N ASP A 93 -19.01 13.44 13.07
CA ASP A 93 -17.88 14.27 13.51
C ASP A 93 -16.51 13.63 13.23
N SER A 94 -16.52 12.40 12.70
CA SER A 94 -15.31 11.68 12.28
C SER A 94 -15.62 10.59 11.27
N ILE A 95 -14.60 10.12 10.58
CA ILE A 95 -14.69 9.04 9.58
C ILE A 95 -13.92 7.84 10.09
N MET A 96 -14.51 6.64 9.92
CA MET A 96 -13.84 5.37 10.18
C MET A 96 -13.91 4.50 8.93
N ALA A 97 -12.79 4.32 8.23
CA ALA A 97 -12.70 3.36 7.13
C ALA A 97 -12.56 1.94 7.68
N LEU A 98 -13.43 1.03 7.25
CA LEU A 98 -13.40 -0.38 7.61
C LEU A 98 -13.21 -1.22 6.36
N GLY A 99 -11.97 -1.55 6.03
CA GLY A 99 -11.62 -2.26 4.80
C GLY A 99 -10.26 -1.90 4.25
N GLY A 100 -10.07 -2.10 2.96
CA GLY A 100 -8.88 -1.74 2.19
C GLY A 100 -9.27 -1.19 0.80
N GLY A 101 -8.28 -0.95 -0.07
CA GLY A 101 -8.50 -0.51 -1.44
C GLY A 101 -9.44 0.69 -1.56
N PRO A 102 -10.48 0.63 -2.42
CA PRO A 102 -11.37 1.75 -2.69
C PRO A 102 -12.05 2.37 -1.45
N ILE A 103 -12.23 1.59 -0.36
CA ILE A 103 -12.81 2.09 0.89
C ILE A 103 -11.89 3.11 1.54
N VAL A 104 -10.59 2.89 1.49
CA VAL A 104 -9.58 3.81 2.05
C VAL A 104 -9.57 5.13 1.27
N ASP A 105 -9.55 5.03 -0.05
CA ASP A 105 -9.55 6.20 -0.94
C ASP A 105 -10.82 7.03 -0.78
N VAL A 106 -11.99 6.38 -0.79
CA VAL A 106 -13.28 7.04 -0.51
C VAL A 106 -13.24 7.77 0.83
N ALA A 107 -12.74 7.13 1.88
CA ALA A 107 -12.69 7.74 3.21
C ALA A 107 -11.77 8.96 3.26
N LYS A 108 -10.57 8.87 2.68
CA LYS A 108 -9.61 9.98 2.58
C LYS A 108 -10.18 11.16 1.78
N ILE A 109 -10.71 10.88 0.60
CA ILE A 109 -11.25 11.93 -0.30
C ILE A 109 -12.53 12.54 0.25
N MET A 110 -13.39 11.73 0.86
CA MET A 110 -14.55 12.22 1.59
C MET A 110 -14.13 13.13 2.76
N ASN A 111 -13.05 12.81 3.47
CA ASN A 111 -12.54 13.66 4.55
C ASN A 111 -12.10 15.03 4.03
N ILE A 112 -11.49 15.11 2.83
CA ILE A 112 -11.25 16.40 2.16
C ILE A 112 -12.57 17.15 1.94
N ALA A 113 -13.56 16.49 1.31
CA ALA A 113 -14.82 17.10 0.94
C ALA A 113 -15.60 17.69 2.13
N VAL A 114 -15.62 16.96 3.26
CA VAL A 114 -16.34 17.41 4.46
C VAL A 114 -15.56 18.45 5.25
N SER A 115 -14.23 18.35 5.33
CA SER A 115 -13.37 19.28 6.08
C SER A 115 -13.28 20.65 5.42
N TYR A 116 -13.12 20.68 4.09
CA TYR A 116 -13.08 21.92 3.33
C TYR A 116 -14.46 22.48 2.99
N ASN A 117 -15.52 21.71 3.21
CA ASN A 117 -16.90 22.06 2.85
C ASN A 117 -17.08 22.49 1.38
N ILE A 118 -16.44 21.75 0.46
CA ILE A 118 -16.40 22.03 -0.97
C ILE A 118 -17.15 20.97 -1.78
N GLN A 119 -17.55 21.36 -3.00
CA GLN A 119 -18.08 20.46 -4.02
C GLN A 119 -17.07 20.21 -5.16
N GLY A 120 -16.06 21.04 -5.29
CA GLY A 120 -15.03 20.97 -6.35
C GLY A 120 -13.76 20.29 -5.90
N LEU A 121 -13.73 18.96 -5.76
CA LEU A 121 -12.55 18.21 -5.37
C LEU A 121 -11.38 18.31 -6.36
N LYS A 122 -11.66 18.54 -7.66
CA LYS A 122 -10.63 18.61 -8.71
C LYS A 122 -9.57 19.69 -8.46
N GLU A 123 -9.94 20.78 -7.79
CA GLU A 123 -9.03 21.91 -7.49
C GLU A 123 -7.99 21.52 -6.42
N LEU A 124 -8.23 20.47 -5.65
CA LEU A 124 -7.34 19.96 -4.61
C LEU A 124 -6.60 18.69 -5.03
N ALA A 125 -6.83 18.20 -6.26
CA ALA A 125 -6.07 17.08 -6.82
C ALA A 125 -4.65 17.52 -7.19
N GLY A 126 -3.66 16.72 -6.81
CA GLY A 126 -2.24 16.99 -6.99
C GLY A 126 -1.46 16.94 -5.69
N ASP A 127 -0.19 17.35 -5.77
CA ASP A 127 0.73 17.29 -4.63
C ASP A 127 0.59 18.51 -3.72
N ASP A 128 0.38 18.24 -2.42
CA ASP A 128 0.40 19.21 -1.32
C ASP A 128 -0.56 20.42 -1.48
N LEU A 129 -1.65 20.23 -2.23
CA LEU A 129 -2.71 21.25 -2.37
C LEU A 129 -3.67 21.28 -1.17
N ILE A 130 -3.71 20.22 -0.38
CA ILE A 130 -4.45 20.14 0.88
C ILE A 130 -3.52 20.66 1.97
N ILE A 131 -3.73 21.92 2.38
CA ILE A 131 -2.83 22.67 3.27
C ILE A 131 -3.36 22.85 4.70
N ASN A 132 -4.60 22.41 4.98
CA ASN A 132 -5.20 22.49 6.30
C ASN A 132 -5.47 21.10 6.87
N PRO A 133 -5.42 20.93 8.22
CA PRO A 133 -5.81 19.69 8.87
C PRO A 133 -7.23 19.27 8.49
N LEU A 134 -7.43 17.97 8.32
CA LEU A 134 -8.73 17.37 8.07
C LEU A 134 -9.42 16.94 9.36
N GLY A 135 -10.67 16.51 9.27
CA GLY A 135 -11.41 15.94 10.40
C GLY A 135 -10.80 14.61 10.89
N PRO A 136 -11.15 14.17 12.12
CA PRO A 136 -10.63 12.95 12.71
C PRO A 136 -10.90 11.74 11.82
N PHE A 137 -9.85 10.96 11.55
CA PHE A 137 -9.88 9.83 10.65
C PHE A 137 -9.26 8.57 11.28
N VAL A 138 -10.05 7.51 11.37
CA VAL A 138 -9.65 6.19 11.85
C VAL A 138 -9.69 5.18 10.72
N LEU A 139 -8.71 4.30 10.65
CA LEU A 139 -8.67 3.22 9.68
C LEU A 139 -8.52 1.87 10.36
N VAL A 140 -9.36 0.92 9.97
CA VAL A 140 -9.35 -0.47 10.45
C VAL A 140 -9.24 -1.40 9.24
N PRO A 141 -8.02 -1.87 8.88
CA PRO A 141 -7.83 -2.76 7.75
C PRO A 141 -8.49 -4.12 8.00
N THR A 142 -9.00 -4.72 6.94
CA THR A 142 -9.58 -6.08 6.97
C THR A 142 -8.79 -7.07 6.11
N LEU A 143 -7.77 -6.59 5.41
CA LEU A 143 -6.79 -7.32 4.61
C LEU A 143 -5.39 -7.13 5.19
N SER A 144 -4.40 -7.82 4.62
CA SER A 144 -2.98 -7.59 4.93
C SER A 144 -2.56 -6.14 4.65
N GLY A 145 -3.17 -5.50 3.65
CA GLY A 145 -2.93 -4.12 3.28
C GLY A 145 -1.79 -3.94 2.26
N THR A 146 -1.82 -2.79 1.59
CA THR A 146 -0.84 -2.40 0.56
C THR A 146 0.16 -1.34 1.06
N GLY A 147 -0.14 -0.72 2.20
CA GLY A 147 0.54 0.46 2.72
C GLY A 147 -0.27 1.75 2.55
N TYR A 148 -1.27 1.77 1.69
CA TYR A 148 -2.13 2.96 1.53
C TYR A 148 -2.87 3.34 2.82
N GLU A 149 -3.00 2.41 3.76
CA GLU A 149 -3.61 2.60 5.08
C GLU A 149 -2.95 3.72 5.89
N THR A 150 -1.65 3.85 5.77
CA THR A 150 -0.86 4.86 6.50
C THR A 150 -0.23 5.89 5.56
N SER A 151 -0.53 5.82 4.26
CA SER A 151 0.06 6.69 3.27
C SER A 151 -0.62 8.06 3.17
N ARG A 152 0.13 9.01 2.60
CA ARG A 152 -0.33 10.36 2.27
C ARG A 152 -1.12 10.45 0.96
N PHE A 153 -1.37 9.33 0.29
CA PHE A 153 -1.97 9.27 -1.05
C PHE A 153 -3.42 8.80 -1.01
N ALA A 154 -4.21 9.27 -1.97
CA ALA A 154 -5.54 8.76 -2.30
C ALA A 154 -5.83 8.98 -3.78
N LYS A 155 -6.59 8.05 -4.42
CA LYS A 155 -6.91 8.10 -5.85
C LYS A 155 -8.42 7.88 -6.05
N ILE A 156 -9.02 8.60 -6.98
CA ILE A 156 -10.39 8.36 -7.45
C ILE A 156 -10.49 8.78 -8.91
N GLU A 157 -11.01 7.93 -9.76
CA GLU A 157 -10.98 8.13 -11.20
C GLU A 157 -9.54 8.47 -11.67
N ASP A 158 -9.36 9.54 -12.44
CA ASP A 158 -8.04 10.04 -12.88
C ASP A 158 -7.42 11.07 -11.91
N LEU A 159 -8.00 11.25 -10.73
CA LEU A 159 -7.52 12.23 -9.76
C LEU A 159 -6.70 11.57 -8.66
N THR A 160 -5.47 12.04 -8.50
CA THR A 160 -4.59 11.66 -7.38
C THR A 160 -4.46 12.83 -6.43
N PHE A 161 -4.54 12.53 -5.14
CA PHE A 161 -4.34 13.48 -4.05
C PHE A 161 -3.14 13.05 -3.22
N SER A 162 -2.25 13.97 -2.92
CA SER A 162 -1.09 13.74 -2.07
C SER A 162 -0.94 14.84 -1.05
N SER A 163 -1.06 14.49 0.24
CA SER A 163 -0.83 15.42 1.35
C SER A 163 -0.65 14.65 2.66
N HIS A 164 0.19 15.17 3.54
CA HIS A 164 0.34 14.61 4.89
C HIS A 164 -0.97 14.62 5.71
N PHE A 165 -1.89 15.52 5.39
CA PHE A 165 -3.21 15.58 6.03
C PHE A 165 -4.17 14.45 5.64
N LEU A 166 -3.82 13.63 4.63
CA LEU A 166 -4.57 12.41 4.27
C LEU A 166 -4.21 11.19 5.11
N MET A 167 -3.10 11.28 5.86
CA MET A 167 -2.72 10.20 6.76
C MET A 167 -3.74 10.12 7.91
N PRO A 168 -4.16 8.92 8.33
CA PRO A 168 -5.12 8.78 9.43
C PRO A 168 -4.52 9.19 10.78
N ASP A 169 -5.37 9.66 11.68
CA ASP A 169 -4.98 9.89 13.09
C ASP A 169 -4.71 8.57 13.82
N LEU A 170 -5.46 7.51 13.43
CA LEU A 170 -5.39 6.20 14.08
C LEU A 170 -5.57 5.07 13.06
N VAL A 171 -4.66 4.11 13.07
CA VAL A 171 -4.81 2.81 12.40
C VAL A 171 -4.93 1.71 13.45
N VAL A 172 -5.95 0.85 13.32
CA VAL A 172 -6.22 -0.25 14.26
C VAL A 172 -6.11 -1.58 13.57
N ILE A 173 -5.04 -2.31 13.84
CA ILE A 173 -4.73 -3.62 13.26
C ILE A 173 -5.09 -4.70 14.28
N ASP A 174 -6.28 -5.28 14.14
CA ASP A 174 -6.76 -6.33 15.06
C ASP A 174 -6.89 -7.66 14.30
N PRO A 175 -6.25 -8.74 14.75
CA PRO A 175 -6.28 -10.03 14.05
C PRO A 175 -7.68 -10.61 13.86
N ARG A 176 -8.67 -10.15 14.62
CA ARG A 176 -10.07 -10.51 14.41
C ARG A 176 -10.67 -9.87 13.16
N MET A 177 -10.07 -8.75 12.67
CA MET A 177 -10.53 -8.01 11.49
C MET A 177 -9.88 -8.54 10.23
N ILE A 178 -8.61 -8.91 10.30
CA ILE A 178 -7.86 -9.45 9.16
C ILE A 178 -8.36 -10.86 8.86
N LYS A 179 -9.17 -10.98 7.83
CA LYS A 179 -9.74 -12.25 7.39
C LYS A 179 -8.74 -13.05 6.55
N ALA A 180 -8.95 -14.37 6.51
CA ALA A 180 -8.34 -15.17 5.48
C ALA A 180 -9.05 -14.81 4.16
N GLU A 181 -8.31 -14.24 3.24
CA GLU A 181 -8.74 -13.94 1.88
C GLU A 181 -8.26 -15.03 0.92
N ASP A 182 -8.64 -14.94 -0.33
CA ASP A 182 -8.05 -15.77 -1.37
C ASP A 182 -6.55 -15.46 -1.52
N SER A 183 -5.80 -16.44 -2.00
CA SER A 183 -4.35 -16.35 -2.11
C SER A 183 -3.90 -15.21 -3.02
N GLN A 184 -4.62 -14.96 -4.10
CA GLN A 184 -4.30 -13.88 -5.04
C GLN A 184 -4.40 -12.51 -4.39
N THR A 185 -5.45 -12.25 -3.61
CA THR A 185 -5.60 -11.00 -2.85
C THR A 185 -4.47 -10.82 -1.82
N VAL A 186 -4.09 -11.88 -1.11
CA VAL A 186 -2.99 -11.81 -0.12
C VAL A 186 -1.67 -11.52 -0.82
N VAL A 187 -1.37 -12.20 -1.93
CA VAL A 187 -0.15 -11.94 -2.71
C VAL A 187 -0.14 -10.52 -3.26
N ALA A 188 -1.24 -10.08 -3.89
CA ALA A 188 -1.33 -8.72 -4.45
C ALA A 188 -1.04 -7.66 -3.39
N THR A 189 -1.69 -7.74 -2.23
CA THR A 189 -1.50 -6.74 -1.16
C THR A 189 -0.08 -6.76 -0.59
N ALA A 190 0.48 -7.94 -0.33
CA ALA A 190 1.81 -8.07 0.24
C ALA A 190 2.92 -7.68 -0.77
N MET A 191 2.76 -8.01 -2.05
CA MET A 191 3.73 -7.61 -3.09
C MET A 191 3.70 -6.10 -3.37
N ALA A 192 2.55 -5.44 -3.28
CA ALA A 192 2.49 -3.99 -3.30
C ALA A 192 3.27 -3.39 -2.11
N ALA A 193 3.02 -3.88 -0.88
CA ALA A 193 3.74 -3.42 0.31
C ALA A 193 5.25 -3.70 0.24
N LEU A 194 5.66 -4.85 -0.33
CA LEU A 194 7.06 -5.18 -0.57
C LEU A 194 7.70 -4.20 -1.57
N THR A 195 7.01 -3.92 -2.68
CA THR A 195 7.49 -2.97 -3.69
C THR A 195 7.66 -1.58 -3.11
N HIS A 196 6.67 -1.06 -2.41
CA HIS A 196 6.74 0.25 -1.74
C HIS A 196 7.92 0.33 -0.77
N SER A 197 8.13 -0.72 0.03
CA SER A 197 9.24 -0.78 0.97
C SER A 197 10.59 -0.93 0.29
N ALA A 198 10.69 -1.77 -0.74
CA ALA A 198 11.93 -1.99 -1.47
C ALA A 198 12.38 -0.74 -2.21
N GLU A 199 11.46 -0.05 -2.90
CA GLU A 199 11.76 1.22 -3.58
C GLU A 199 12.13 2.32 -2.57
N ALA A 200 11.39 2.46 -1.47
CA ALA A 200 11.72 3.41 -0.42
C ALA A 200 13.11 3.14 0.22
N TYR A 201 13.47 1.88 0.39
CA TYR A 201 14.74 1.47 0.98
C TYR A 201 15.95 1.61 0.06
N THR A 202 15.72 1.59 -1.26
CA THR A 202 16.79 1.61 -2.26
C THR A 202 16.95 2.93 -2.99
N CYS A 203 15.94 3.80 -2.99
CA CYS A 203 15.93 5.03 -3.75
C CYS A 203 16.95 6.07 -3.25
N PRO A 204 17.35 7.04 -4.10
CA PRO A 204 18.26 8.12 -3.69
C PRO A 204 17.73 9.04 -2.59
N ALA A 205 16.40 9.09 -2.40
CA ALA A 205 15.74 9.92 -1.39
C ALA A 205 15.61 9.25 -0.02
N LYS A 206 16.17 8.05 0.15
CA LYS A 206 16.13 7.30 1.42
C LYS A 206 16.73 8.09 2.59
N ASN A 207 16.26 7.83 3.79
CA ASN A 207 16.75 8.42 5.02
C ASN A 207 16.66 7.41 6.17
N PRO A 208 17.36 7.61 7.31
CA PRO A 208 17.44 6.61 8.37
C PRO A 208 16.09 6.21 8.98
N LEU A 209 15.13 7.12 9.06
CA LEU A 209 13.80 6.82 9.61
C LEU A 209 12.98 6.01 8.62
N THR A 210 12.95 6.41 7.36
CA THR A 210 12.32 5.65 6.28
C THR A 210 12.94 4.25 6.16
N ASP A 211 14.27 4.14 6.23
CA ASP A 211 14.97 2.86 6.19
C ASP A 211 14.52 1.92 7.31
N THR A 212 14.27 2.44 8.51
CA THR A 212 13.80 1.63 9.64
C THR A 212 12.42 1.01 9.38
N TYR A 213 11.49 1.79 8.84
CA TYR A 213 10.15 1.30 8.48
C TYR A 213 10.20 0.31 7.32
N ALA A 214 10.93 0.66 6.26
CA ALA A 214 11.07 -0.18 5.07
C ALA A 214 11.77 -1.51 5.39
N TYR A 215 12.85 -1.48 6.18
CA TYR A 215 13.55 -2.67 6.64
C TYR A 215 12.61 -3.65 7.36
N ALA A 216 11.87 -3.18 8.36
CA ALA A 216 10.96 -4.03 9.11
C ALA A 216 9.81 -4.57 8.24
N ALA A 217 9.29 -3.76 7.31
CA ALA A 217 8.26 -4.20 6.38
C ALA A 217 8.76 -5.31 5.45
N ILE A 218 9.92 -5.14 4.82
CA ILE A 218 10.55 -6.15 3.94
C ILE A 218 10.77 -7.45 4.71
N GLN A 219 11.37 -7.37 5.91
CA GLN A 219 11.63 -8.53 6.73
C GLN A 219 10.37 -9.31 7.07
N TYR A 220 9.31 -8.62 7.56
CA TYR A 220 8.05 -9.27 7.91
C TYR A 220 7.37 -9.92 6.71
N ILE A 221 7.44 -9.31 5.52
CA ILE A 221 6.88 -9.90 4.30
C ILE A 221 7.70 -11.12 3.90
N ALA A 222 9.02 -11.03 3.85
CA ALA A 222 9.90 -12.12 3.47
C ALA A 222 9.76 -13.36 4.38
N GLU A 223 9.60 -13.14 5.69
CA GLU A 223 9.45 -14.22 6.67
C GLU A 223 8.07 -14.88 6.68
N ASN A 224 6.99 -14.16 6.23
CA ASN A 224 5.63 -14.63 6.50
C ASN A 224 4.79 -14.88 5.24
N LEU A 225 5.09 -14.25 4.09
CA LEU A 225 4.15 -14.26 2.95
C LEU A 225 3.86 -15.66 2.43
N VAL A 226 4.88 -16.44 2.10
CA VAL A 226 4.72 -17.79 1.57
C VAL A 226 4.00 -18.68 2.60
N ASN A 227 4.41 -18.61 3.87
CA ASN A 227 3.77 -19.36 4.95
C ASN A 227 2.28 -19.05 5.11
N VAL A 228 1.87 -17.78 4.98
CA VAL A 228 0.46 -17.38 5.06
C VAL A 228 -0.36 -17.91 3.89
N ILE A 229 0.24 -18.03 2.69
CA ILE A 229 -0.42 -18.67 1.54
C ILE A 229 -0.62 -20.17 1.77
N GLU A 230 0.41 -20.86 2.27
CA GLU A 230 0.36 -22.30 2.56
C GLU A 230 -0.55 -22.64 3.76
N GLU A 231 -0.55 -21.76 4.79
CA GLU A 231 -1.32 -21.90 6.02
C GLU A 231 -2.27 -20.70 6.24
N PRO A 232 -3.37 -20.58 5.47
CA PRO A 232 -4.28 -19.42 5.53
C PRO A 232 -4.90 -19.15 6.91
N LYS A 233 -4.80 -20.09 7.85
CA LYS A 233 -5.28 -19.95 9.23
C LYS A 233 -4.24 -19.34 10.17
N ASP A 234 -3.01 -19.14 9.73
CA ASP A 234 -1.98 -18.50 10.52
C ASP A 234 -2.36 -17.03 10.80
N LYS A 235 -2.75 -16.75 12.02
CA LYS A 235 -3.17 -15.42 12.47
C LYS A 235 -1.99 -14.51 12.77
N GLU A 236 -0.88 -15.08 13.19
CA GLU A 236 0.33 -14.33 13.54
C GLU A 236 1.00 -13.83 12.27
N GLY A 237 1.15 -14.68 11.26
CA GLY A 237 1.67 -14.31 9.96
C GLY A 237 0.79 -13.25 9.26
N ARG A 238 -0.54 -13.40 9.27
CA ARG A 238 -1.44 -12.35 8.74
C ARG A 238 -1.32 -11.03 9.49
N LEU A 239 -1.16 -11.08 10.81
CA LEU A 239 -0.94 -9.88 11.63
C LEU A 239 0.41 -9.25 11.28
N ALA A 240 1.46 -10.07 11.06
CA ALA A 240 2.77 -9.60 10.63
C ALA A 240 2.69 -8.88 9.28
N LEU A 241 1.99 -9.45 8.28
CA LEU A 241 1.80 -8.83 6.97
C LEU A 241 1.03 -7.50 7.07
N ALA A 242 -0.01 -7.41 7.91
CA ALA A 242 -0.74 -6.17 8.09
C ALA A 242 0.09 -5.06 8.78
N ASN A 243 0.95 -5.43 9.73
CA ASN A 243 1.91 -4.48 10.30
C ASN A 243 2.97 -4.06 9.28
N ALA A 244 3.44 -5.00 8.44
CA ALA A 244 4.36 -4.71 7.35
C ALA A 244 3.77 -3.69 6.37
N ALA A 245 2.51 -3.86 5.97
CA ALA A 245 1.82 -2.90 5.11
C ALA A 245 1.74 -1.51 5.73
N ALA A 246 1.36 -1.40 7.01
CA ALA A 246 1.33 -0.11 7.70
C ALA A 246 2.72 0.56 7.74
N MET A 247 3.79 -0.22 7.95
CA MET A 247 5.16 0.30 7.90
C MET A 247 5.56 0.70 6.47
N ALA A 248 5.17 -0.07 5.45
CA ALA A 248 5.43 0.24 4.05
C ALA A 248 4.81 1.59 3.65
N GLY A 249 3.58 1.88 4.08
CA GLY A 249 2.92 3.15 3.80
C GLY A 249 3.59 4.35 4.49
N CYS A 250 4.13 4.16 5.70
CA CYS A 250 4.93 5.19 6.36
C CYS A 250 6.24 5.45 5.60
N ALA A 251 6.90 4.39 5.09
CA ALA A 251 8.11 4.52 4.29
C ALA A 251 7.83 5.23 2.96
N LEU A 252 6.81 4.77 2.22
CA LEU A 252 6.38 5.34 0.94
C LEU A 252 6.06 6.84 1.05
N SER A 253 5.40 7.25 2.15
CA SER A 253 4.99 8.65 2.36
C SER A 253 6.14 9.62 2.59
N ASN A 254 7.32 9.11 2.88
CA ASN A 254 8.53 9.87 3.20
C ASN A 254 9.66 9.69 2.19
N THR A 255 9.33 9.16 1.01
CA THR A 255 10.24 9.02 -0.14
C THR A 255 9.53 9.44 -1.41
N THR A 256 10.19 9.27 -2.54
CA THR A 256 9.56 9.45 -3.85
C THR A 256 9.07 8.12 -4.38
N VAL A 257 7.88 8.10 -4.94
CA VAL A 257 7.38 7.01 -5.80
C VAL A 257 8.40 6.75 -6.90
N ASP A 258 8.67 5.48 -7.18
CA ASP A 258 9.72 5.10 -8.13
C ASP A 258 9.16 4.25 -9.30
N ILE A 259 10.03 3.63 -10.06
CA ILE A 259 9.75 3.08 -11.38
C ILE A 259 8.78 1.89 -11.38
N VAL A 260 8.89 0.99 -10.38
CA VAL A 260 8.06 -0.23 -10.31
C VAL A 260 6.63 0.11 -9.92
N HIS A 261 6.49 1.00 -8.94
CA HIS A 261 5.17 1.49 -8.53
C HIS A 261 4.42 2.11 -9.72
N THR A 262 5.07 3.05 -10.43
CA THR A 262 4.48 3.72 -11.61
C THR A 262 4.07 2.71 -12.68
N LEU A 263 4.95 1.77 -13.04
CA LEU A 263 4.64 0.75 -14.04
C LEU A 263 3.54 -0.20 -13.57
N GLY A 264 3.55 -0.59 -12.30
CA GLY A 264 2.55 -1.48 -11.72
C GLY A 264 1.14 -0.91 -11.79
N GLU A 265 0.97 0.37 -11.43
CA GLU A 265 -0.31 1.07 -11.54
C GLU A 265 -0.76 1.21 -13.01
N VAL A 266 0.15 1.58 -13.92
CA VAL A 266 -0.19 1.74 -15.34
C VAL A 266 -0.62 0.42 -15.97
N VAL A 267 0.07 -0.68 -15.67
CA VAL A 267 -0.31 -2.02 -16.16
C VAL A 267 -1.64 -2.45 -15.54
N GLY A 268 -1.81 -2.28 -14.23
CA GLY A 268 -3.05 -2.59 -13.52
C GLY A 268 -4.26 -1.87 -14.11
N ASP A 269 -4.17 -0.56 -14.28
CA ASP A 269 -5.23 0.27 -14.88
C ASP A 269 -5.55 -0.11 -16.34
N MET A 270 -4.55 -0.50 -17.14
CA MET A 270 -4.76 -0.82 -18.56
C MET A 270 -5.36 -2.19 -18.81
N PHE A 271 -5.14 -3.14 -17.90
CA PHE A 271 -5.51 -4.55 -18.11
C PHE A 271 -6.44 -5.11 -17.04
N ASP A 272 -6.95 -4.24 -16.13
CA ASP A 272 -7.83 -4.64 -15.01
C ASP A 272 -7.20 -5.73 -14.14
N LEU A 273 -5.88 -5.58 -13.88
CA LEU A 273 -5.10 -6.47 -13.03
C LEU A 273 -4.88 -5.80 -11.65
N PRO A 274 -4.80 -6.57 -10.56
CA PRO A 274 -4.41 -5.99 -9.28
C PRO A 274 -3.01 -5.37 -9.36
N ASP A 275 -2.87 -4.08 -9.00
CA ASP A 275 -1.59 -3.34 -9.06
C ASP A 275 -0.46 -4.08 -8.38
N GLY A 276 -0.73 -4.70 -7.22
CA GLY A 276 0.29 -5.44 -6.48
C GLY A 276 0.77 -6.72 -7.18
N ILE A 277 -0.05 -7.35 -8.02
CA ILE A 277 0.40 -8.44 -8.90
C ILE A 277 1.34 -7.86 -9.97
N CYS A 278 0.95 -6.77 -10.60
CA CYS A 278 1.79 -6.09 -11.59
C CYS A 278 3.11 -5.61 -10.99
N MET A 279 3.06 -4.98 -9.82
CA MET A 279 4.25 -4.57 -9.06
C MET A 279 5.13 -5.78 -8.72
N GLY A 280 4.53 -6.88 -8.27
CA GLY A 280 5.25 -8.11 -7.98
C GLY A 280 6.03 -8.62 -9.18
N ILE A 281 5.40 -8.73 -10.34
CA ILE A 281 6.05 -9.14 -11.59
C ILE A 281 7.22 -8.22 -11.94
N LEU A 282 7.02 -6.92 -11.84
CA LEU A 282 7.96 -5.89 -12.28
C LEU A 282 9.13 -5.67 -11.32
N LEU A 283 8.97 -5.99 -10.03
CA LEU A 283 9.92 -5.64 -8.96
C LEU A 283 11.35 -6.12 -9.21
N PRO A 284 11.64 -7.38 -9.56
CA PRO A 284 13.00 -7.83 -9.82
C PRO A 284 13.68 -7.02 -10.93
N TYR A 285 12.95 -6.74 -12.00
CA TYR A 285 13.47 -6.05 -13.20
C TYR A 285 13.69 -4.55 -12.93
N GLY A 286 12.78 -3.90 -12.21
CA GLY A 286 12.96 -2.51 -11.80
C GLY A 286 14.16 -2.32 -10.87
N LEU A 287 14.34 -3.22 -9.91
CA LEU A 287 15.51 -3.22 -9.02
C LEU A 287 16.80 -3.49 -9.79
N GLU A 288 16.78 -4.41 -10.76
CA GLU A 288 17.94 -4.70 -11.60
C GLU A 288 18.32 -3.50 -12.47
N TYR A 289 17.34 -2.86 -13.11
CA TYR A 289 17.54 -1.64 -13.88
C TYR A 289 18.10 -0.50 -13.02
N SER A 290 17.54 -0.31 -11.83
CA SER A 290 17.96 0.76 -10.90
C SER A 290 19.31 0.49 -10.25
N SER A 291 19.72 -0.77 -10.08
CA SER A 291 20.98 -1.14 -9.42
C SER A 291 22.23 -0.56 -10.07
N ASN A 292 22.16 -0.23 -11.36
CA ASN A 292 23.23 0.37 -12.14
C ASN A 292 23.17 1.90 -12.17
N LYS A 293 22.21 2.53 -11.49
CA LYS A 293 22.05 3.99 -11.47
C LYS A 293 22.66 4.59 -10.21
N ASN A 294 23.28 5.77 -10.36
CA ASN A 294 23.87 6.50 -9.25
C ASN A 294 22.85 6.87 -8.18
N GLY A 295 23.20 6.65 -6.92
CA GLY A 295 22.36 6.98 -5.77
C GLY A 295 21.40 5.87 -5.36
N TYR A 296 21.27 4.78 -6.13
CA TYR A 296 20.49 3.62 -5.71
C TYR A 296 21.29 2.66 -4.84
N HIS A 297 20.61 2.07 -3.86
CA HIS A 297 21.21 1.24 -2.80
C HIS A 297 20.66 -0.20 -2.82
N THR A 298 20.50 -0.80 -4.00
CA THR A 298 19.88 -2.12 -4.17
C THR A 298 20.61 -3.23 -3.38
N ALA A 299 21.91 -3.10 -3.19
CA ALA A 299 22.72 -4.05 -2.40
C ALA A 299 22.28 -4.12 -0.92
N ASP A 300 21.71 -3.03 -0.39
CA ASP A 300 21.26 -2.96 1.01
C ASP A 300 20.04 -3.87 1.26
N LEU A 301 19.23 -4.19 0.22
CA LEU A 301 18.07 -5.08 0.32
C LEU A 301 18.40 -6.47 0.84
N LEU A 302 19.63 -6.94 0.63
CA LEU A 302 20.01 -8.26 1.12
C LEU A 302 19.90 -8.38 2.65
N LEU A 303 20.09 -7.26 3.36
CA LEU A 303 20.04 -7.26 4.82
C LEU A 303 18.63 -7.57 5.38
N PRO A 304 17.55 -6.85 4.97
CA PRO A 304 16.20 -7.19 5.43
C PRO A 304 15.65 -8.50 4.85
N LEU A 305 16.10 -8.94 3.67
CA LEU A 305 15.63 -10.17 3.04
C LEU A 305 16.26 -11.43 3.64
N ALA A 306 17.56 -11.41 3.90
CA ALA A 306 18.34 -12.62 4.27
C ALA A 306 18.93 -12.55 5.68
N GLY A 307 18.85 -11.41 6.35
CA GLY A 307 19.45 -11.20 7.66
C GLY A 307 20.96 -10.92 7.64
N PHE A 308 21.48 -10.61 8.83
CA PHE A 308 22.87 -10.14 8.99
C PHE A 308 23.91 -11.17 8.56
N ASP A 309 23.71 -12.44 8.87
CA ASP A 309 24.70 -13.48 8.60
C ASP A 309 24.96 -13.68 7.10
N GLU A 310 23.88 -13.70 6.31
CA GLU A 310 23.99 -13.84 4.85
C GLU A 310 24.52 -12.54 4.22
N TYR A 311 24.07 -11.40 4.69
CA TYR A 311 24.59 -10.10 4.27
C TYR A 311 26.10 -9.98 4.51
N ALA A 312 26.60 -10.43 5.67
CA ALA A 312 28.03 -10.36 6.02
C ALA A 312 28.88 -11.35 5.21
N LYS A 313 28.36 -12.53 4.86
CA LYS A 313 29.06 -13.53 4.04
C LYS A 313 29.10 -13.17 2.56
N THR A 314 28.09 -12.45 2.07
CA THR A 314 27.99 -12.09 0.67
C THR A 314 28.89 -10.90 0.34
N SER A 315 29.77 -11.07 -0.64
CA SER A 315 30.63 -9.98 -1.10
C SER A 315 29.80 -8.81 -1.66
N GLU A 316 30.23 -7.58 -1.41
CA GLU A 316 29.46 -6.35 -1.70
C GLU A 316 28.94 -6.28 -3.14
N ASN A 317 29.79 -6.63 -4.11
CA ASN A 317 29.42 -6.63 -5.53
C ASN A 317 28.37 -7.69 -5.93
N LEU A 318 28.06 -8.64 -5.07
CA LEU A 318 27.05 -9.68 -5.31
C LEU A 318 25.73 -9.41 -4.57
N ARG A 319 25.72 -8.54 -3.56
CA ARG A 319 24.55 -8.35 -2.68
C ARG A 319 23.28 -7.95 -3.43
N ALA A 320 23.39 -7.00 -4.36
CA ALA A 320 22.23 -6.59 -5.18
C ALA A 320 21.65 -7.78 -5.96
N ARG A 321 22.50 -8.54 -6.63
CA ARG A 321 22.07 -9.73 -7.40
C ARG A 321 21.45 -10.80 -6.51
N VAL A 322 22.04 -11.07 -5.36
CA VAL A 322 21.50 -12.08 -4.41
C VAL A 322 20.14 -11.62 -3.89
N ALA A 323 19.98 -10.35 -3.53
CA ALA A 323 18.71 -9.81 -3.07
C ALA A 323 17.61 -9.90 -4.15
N ILE A 324 17.93 -9.55 -5.40
CA ILE A 324 16.98 -9.65 -6.53
C ILE A 324 16.61 -11.12 -6.78
N ASN A 325 17.58 -12.05 -6.75
CA ASN A 325 17.29 -13.48 -6.90
C ASN A 325 16.36 -14.00 -5.81
N MET A 326 16.51 -13.58 -4.55
CA MET A 326 15.60 -13.96 -3.46
C MET A 326 14.16 -13.50 -3.71
N ILE A 327 13.98 -12.31 -4.26
CA ILE A 327 12.64 -11.82 -4.64
C ILE A 327 12.08 -12.65 -5.79
N THR A 328 12.89 -13.00 -6.77
CA THR A 328 12.50 -13.89 -7.89
C THR A 328 12.14 -15.30 -7.39
N GLU A 329 12.92 -15.86 -6.47
CA GLU A 329 12.63 -17.15 -5.83
C GLU A 329 11.30 -17.09 -5.06
N MET A 330 11.07 -16.02 -4.28
CA MET A 330 9.76 -15.79 -3.62
C MET A 330 8.60 -15.79 -4.63
N GLN A 331 8.74 -15.16 -5.80
CA GLN A 331 7.70 -15.20 -6.84
C GLN A 331 7.45 -16.63 -7.35
N HIS A 332 8.50 -17.45 -7.50
CA HIS A 332 8.36 -18.85 -7.87
C HIS A 332 7.63 -19.66 -6.79
N ASP A 333 7.98 -19.47 -5.52
CA ASP A 333 7.33 -20.12 -4.40
C ASP A 333 5.84 -19.72 -4.31
N LEU A 334 5.52 -18.45 -4.54
CA LEU A 334 4.14 -17.97 -4.57
C LEU A 334 3.35 -18.55 -5.75
N TYR A 335 3.96 -18.65 -6.92
CA TYR A 335 3.34 -19.30 -8.09
C TYR A 335 2.99 -20.75 -7.81
N ASP A 336 3.91 -21.50 -7.20
CA ASP A 336 3.70 -22.91 -6.86
C ASP A 336 2.65 -23.07 -5.74
N SER A 337 2.75 -22.28 -4.68
CA SER A 337 1.82 -22.32 -3.52
C SER A 337 0.41 -21.86 -3.88
N THR A 338 0.24 -20.97 -4.85
CA THR A 338 -1.06 -20.52 -5.38
C THR A 338 -1.56 -21.39 -6.54
N LYS A 339 -0.85 -22.49 -6.90
CA LYS A 339 -1.20 -23.34 -8.03
C LYS A 339 -1.32 -22.59 -9.36
N SER A 340 -0.37 -21.72 -9.62
CA SER A 340 -0.26 -20.87 -10.82
C SER A 340 -1.31 -19.75 -10.92
N GLU A 341 -1.99 -19.40 -9.84
CA GLU A 341 -2.94 -18.28 -9.85
C GLU A 341 -2.24 -16.90 -9.81
N THR A 342 -0.95 -16.84 -9.40
CA THR A 342 -0.16 -15.61 -9.38
C THR A 342 0.88 -15.63 -10.50
N PRO A 343 0.72 -14.84 -11.57
CA PRO A 343 1.67 -14.81 -12.69
C PRO A 343 3.04 -14.26 -12.26
N ARG A 344 4.12 -14.77 -12.89
CA ARG A 344 5.52 -14.37 -12.66
C ARG A 344 6.04 -13.43 -13.74
N THR A 345 5.36 -13.39 -14.89
CA THR A 345 5.73 -12.56 -16.03
C THR A 345 4.51 -11.82 -16.57
N LEU A 346 4.74 -10.75 -17.33
CA LEU A 346 3.65 -10.05 -18.00
C LEU A 346 3.00 -10.93 -19.11
N GLU A 347 3.75 -11.89 -19.69
CA GLU A 347 3.18 -12.90 -20.60
C GLU A 347 2.20 -13.82 -19.88
N GLU A 348 2.57 -14.35 -18.71
CA GLU A 348 1.68 -15.18 -17.88
C GLU A 348 0.45 -14.39 -17.37
N ALA A 349 0.59 -13.08 -17.19
CA ALA A 349 -0.51 -12.15 -16.86
C ALA A 349 -1.36 -11.75 -18.07
N GLU A 350 -1.13 -12.37 -19.24
CA GLU A 350 -1.86 -12.13 -20.48
C GLU A 350 -1.74 -10.69 -21.02
N VAL A 351 -0.71 -9.94 -20.64
CA VAL A 351 -0.42 -8.61 -21.20
C VAL A 351 0.12 -8.77 -22.63
N PRO A 352 -0.54 -8.20 -23.65
CA PRO A 352 -0.09 -8.39 -25.02
C PRO A 352 1.25 -7.68 -25.28
N ARG A 353 2.22 -8.39 -25.87
CA ARG A 353 3.56 -7.85 -26.15
C ARG A 353 3.54 -6.55 -26.96
N TYR A 354 2.62 -6.40 -27.89
CA TYR A 354 2.52 -5.21 -28.73
C TYR A 354 2.05 -3.95 -27.98
N MET A 355 1.52 -4.11 -26.74
CA MET A 355 1.09 -3.00 -25.87
C MET A 355 2.23 -2.43 -25.01
N LEU A 356 3.41 -3.06 -24.96
CA LEU A 356 4.48 -2.62 -24.06
C LEU A 356 4.94 -1.18 -24.35
N GLN A 357 4.90 -0.74 -25.61
CA GLN A 357 5.22 0.64 -25.98
C GLN A 357 4.17 1.62 -25.45
N ASP A 358 2.88 1.30 -25.61
CA ASP A 358 1.77 2.14 -25.11
C ASP A 358 1.81 2.25 -23.59
N ILE A 359 2.15 1.15 -22.88
CA ILE A 359 2.36 1.16 -21.43
C ILE A 359 3.51 2.10 -21.05
N ALA A 360 4.66 2.00 -21.74
CA ALA A 360 5.81 2.85 -21.48
C ALA A 360 5.51 4.34 -21.73
N GLU A 361 4.78 4.68 -22.80
CA GLU A 361 4.33 6.05 -23.10
C GLU A 361 3.40 6.58 -22.00
N LYS A 362 2.44 5.76 -21.57
CA LYS A 362 1.53 6.13 -20.47
C LYS A 362 2.31 6.34 -19.16
N ALA A 363 3.28 5.47 -18.85
CA ALA A 363 4.13 5.59 -17.67
C ALA A 363 4.96 6.87 -17.66
N VAL A 364 5.50 7.31 -18.79
CA VAL A 364 6.20 8.60 -18.92
C VAL A 364 5.29 9.78 -18.58
N SER A 365 4.01 9.71 -18.95
CA SER A 365 3.05 10.79 -18.67
C SER A 365 2.57 10.86 -17.22
N HIS A 366 2.65 9.76 -16.48
CA HIS A 366 2.18 9.62 -15.09
C HIS A 366 3.32 9.55 -14.06
N GLY A 367 4.53 9.20 -14.53
CA GLY A 367 5.66 8.87 -13.66
C GLY A 367 6.57 10.03 -13.30
N SER A 368 7.59 9.69 -12.52
CA SER A 368 8.65 10.60 -12.15
C SER A 368 9.50 10.99 -13.37
N PRO A 369 9.90 12.27 -13.53
CA PRO A 369 10.78 12.71 -14.60
C PRO A 369 12.19 12.07 -14.58
N LYS A 370 12.48 11.23 -13.60
CA LYS A 370 13.76 10.51 -13.46
C LYS A 370 13.93 9.38 -14.47
N PHE A 371 12.83 8.86 -15.04
CA PHE A 371 12.82 7.74 -15.95
C PHE A 371 12.26 8.15 -17.30
N ASP A 372 12.92 7.67 -18.35
CA ASP A 372 12.55 7.91 -19.73
C ASP A 372 11.79 6.68 -20.32
N PHE A 373 11.29 6.88 -21.52
CA PHE A 373 10.59 5.83 -22.26
C PHE A 373 11.41 4.55 -22.41
N ASP A 374 12.71 4.69 -22.74
CA ASP A 374 13.59 3.52 -22.96
C ASP A 374 13.80 2.72 -21.68
N GLY A 375 13.85 3.40 -20.53
CA GLY A 375 13.95 2.76 -19.22
C GLY A 375 12.71 1.95 -18.88
N TYR A 376 11.53 2.53 -19.04
CA TYR A 376 10.27 1.82 -18.83
C TYR A 376 10.11 0.64 -19.79
N LEU A 377 10.39 0.85 -21.07
CA LEU A 377 10.27 -0.21 -22.09
C LEU A 377 11.24 -1.37 -21.81
N THR A 378 12.48 -1.07 -21.41
CA THR A 378 13.46 -2.12 -21.03
C THR A 378 12.94 -3.03 -19.93
N ILE A 379 12.39 -2.43 -18.84
CA ILE A 379 11.84 -3.20 -17.72
C ILE A 379 10.66 -4.06 -18.21
N LEU A 380 9.75 -3.47 -18.97
CA LEU A 380 8.56 -4.15 -19.47
C LEU A 380 8.92 -5.34 -20.39
N GLU A 381 9.86 -5.18 -21.30
CA GLU A 381 10.30 -6.26 -22.20
C GLU A 381 10.90 -7.44 -21.44
N HIS A 382 11.77 -7.14 -20.45
CA HIS A 382 12.39 -8.17 -19.64
C HIS A 382 11.40 -8.87 -18.68
N ALA A 383 10.47 -8.11 -18.11
CA ALA A 383 9.41 -8.65 -17.27
C ALA A 383 8.39 -9.46 -18.08
N TRP A 384 8.20 -9.13 -19.36
CA TRP A 384 7.35 -9.91 -20.24
C TRP A 384 8.00 -11.25 -20.61
N GLU A 385 9.30 -11.25 -20.91
CA GLU A 385 10.07 -12.46 -21.29
C GLU A 385 10.50 -13.31 -20.08
N GLY A 386 10.42 -12.81 -18.87
CA GLY A 386 10.95 -13.48 -17.67
C GLY A 386 12.49 -13.60 -17.67
N LYS A 387 13.21 -12.63 -18.27
CA LYS A 387 14.67 -12.69 -18.43
C LYS A 387 15.36 -11.52 -17.74
N PRO A 388 16.48 -11.76 -17.03
CA PRO A 388 17.26 -10.69 -16.41
C PRO A 388 17.71 -9.62 -17.43
N ILE A 389 17.80 -8.34 -16.97
CA ILE A 389 18.28 -7.21 -17.77
C ILE A 389 19.80 -7.30 -17.95
N THR A 390 20.51 -7.60 -16.88
CA THR A 390 21.97 -7.75 -16.92
C THR A 390 22.35 -9.16 -17.35
N ARG A 391 22.87 -9.29 -18.56
CA ARG A 391 23.60 -10.49 -18.94
C ARG A 391 24.96 -10.47 -18.25
N ASN A 392 25.25 -11.50 -17.45
CA ASN A 392 26.50 -11.79 -16.71
C ASN A 392 27.75 -11.07 -17.21
#